data_d4e4aea1d1156dea6426ea10a39e15c8
#
_entry.id   d4e4aea1d1156dea6426ea10a39e15c8
#
_cell.length_a   1.000
_cell.length_b   1.000
_cell.length_c   1.000
_cell.angle_alpha   90.00
_cell.angle_beta   90.00
_cell.angle_gamma   90.00
#
_symmetry.space_group_name_H-M   'P 1'
#
loop_
_entity.id
_entity.type
_entity.pdbx_description
1 polymer ?
#
loop_
_entity_poly.entity_id
_entity_poly.type
_entity_poly.pdbx_seq_one_letter_code
_entity_poly.pdbx_strand_id
1 'polypeptide(L)'
;MTSTDLHLPRGATANAPYAVDIGPERAGWTHSSLRVVELAPGGSHAFTAGDSEWIVLPLEGGCTVQIETASTGQCEFQLLGRESVFANVSDFAYVPRDARVLIASGAGGRFALAGAKCERRLPARYGPAPEVPVEERGSGTCARRVRNFASADSFDCDKLIAVEVITPGGNWSSYPPHKHDEHRPGEESELEEIYYFEIDGPNGLGYQRVFPSREGGADVLAEVRSGDAVLVPDGWHGPSIAQPGHDMYYLNVMAGPGRTREWRICFHPDHTDTTGGYR
;
A
#
# COMPACT_ATOMS: atom_id res chain seq x y z
N MET A 1 -6.62 -18.65 8.46
CA MET A 1 -7.18 -18.38 7.10
C MET A 1 -6.43 -19.25 6.09
N THR A 2 -7.12 -19.73 5.07
CA THR A 2 -6.48 -20.53 4.01
C THR A 2 -5.78 -19.62 3.00
N SER A 3 -4.83 -20.16 2.21
CA SER A 3 -4.15 -19.39 1.14
C SER A 3 -5.13 -18.70 0.18
N THR A 4 -6.29 -19.32 -0.06
CA THR A 4 -7.36 -18.76 -0.92
C THR A 4 -8.12 -17.59 -0.31
N ASP A 5 -8.05 -17.39 1.00
CA ASP A 5 -8.70 -16.27 1.68
C ASP A 5 -7.81 -15.02 1.68
N LEU A 6 -6.48 -15.22 1.58
CA LEU A 6 -5.48 -14.16 1.70
C LEU A 6 -4.93 -13.68 0.34
N HIS A 7 -4.96 -14.49 -0.71
CA HIS A 7 -4.72 -14.05 -2.08
C HIS A 7 -6.04 -13.68 -2.74
N LEU A 8 -6.16 -12.43 -3.14
CA LEU A 8 -7.34 -11.83 -3.74
C LEU A 8 -7.04 -11.47 -5.20
N PRO A 9 -7.39 -12.35 -6.15
CA PRO A 9 -7.19 -12.08 -7.57
C PRO A 9 -8.00 -10.86 -8.02
N ARG A 10 -7.55 -10.21 -9.08
CA ARG A 10 -8.24 -9.07 -9.72
C ARG A 10 -9.73 -9.35 -9.86
N GLY A 11 -10.54 -8.42 -9.39
CA GLY A 11 -11.99 -8.51 -9.41
C GLY A 11 -12.62 -9.27 -8.23
N ALA A 12 -11.85 -10.02 -7.44
CA ALA A 12 -12.39 -10.78 -6.30
C ALA A 12 -12.99 -9.88 -5.20
N THR A 13 -12.52 -8.63 -5.12
CA THR A 13 -13.01 -7.63 -4.17
C THR A 13 -13.71 -6.47 -4.84
N ALA A 14 -14.01 -6.57 -6.14
CA ALA A 14 -14.68 -5.49 -6.86
C ALA A 14 -16.07 -5.22 -6.27
N ASN A 15 -16.32 -3.95 -5.98
CA ASN A 15 -17.58 -3.45 -5.43
C ASN A 15 -17.83 -2.04 -6.01
N ALA A 16 -18.56 -1.99 -7.12
CA ALA A 16 -18.70 -0.75 -7.91
C ALA A 16 -18.99 0.49 -7.04
N PRO A 17 -18.26 1.59 -7.22
CA PRO A 17 -17.35 1.89 -8.32
C PRO A 17 -15.89 1.46 -8.10
N TYR A 18 -15.59 0.70 -7.07
CA TYR A 18 -14.23 0.26 -6.76
C TYR A 18 -13.88 -1.02 -7.53
N ALA A 19 -12.74 -1.02 -8.20
CA ALA A 19 -12.11 -2.22 -8.76
C ALA A 19 -11.50 -3.11 -7.67
N VAL A 20 -11.07 -2.48 -6.56
CA VAL A 20 -10.62 -3.14 -5.32
C VAL A 20 -11.33 -2.46 -4.15
N ASP A 21 -11.92 -3.22 -3.26
CA ASP A 21 -12.53 -2.75 -2.00
C ASP A 21 -12.18 -3.73 -0.88
N ILE A 22 -11.10 -3.43 -0.17
CA ILE A 22 -10.58 -4.21 0.97
C ILE A 22 -10.70 -3.33 2.20
N GLY A 23 -11.63 -3.67 3.08
CA GLY A 23 -11.77 -3.04 4.39
C GLY A 23 -11.56 -4.04 5.52
N PRO A 24 -11.55 -3.59 6.77
CA PRO A 24 -11.32 -4.44 7.94
C PRO A 24 -12.25 -5.65 8.01
N GLU A 25 -13.52 -5.49 7.70
CA GLU A 25 -14.48 -6.59 7.71
C GLU A 25 -14.12 -7.70 6.71
N ARG A 26 -13.73 -7.30 5.48
CA ARG A 26 -13.34 -8.23 4.43
C ARG A 26 -12.06 -8.98 4.77
N ALA A 27 -11.09 -8.27 5.31
CA ALA A 27 -9.78 -8.82 5.65
C ALA A 27 -9.79 -9.62 6.97
N GLY A 28 -10.81 -9.44 7.80
CA GLY A 28 -10.91 -10.10 9.10
C GLY A 28 -9.98 -9.49 10.15
N TRP A 29 -9.60 -8.23 10.00
CA TRP A 29 -8.74 -7.47 10.91
C TRP A 29 -9.36 -6.13 11.34
N THR A 30 -8.58 -5.14 11.79
CA THR A 30 -9.18 -3.98 12.47
C THR A 30 -8.85 -2.64 11.83
N HIS A 31 -7.67 -2.47 11.20
CA HIS A 31 -7.12 -1.14 10.91
C HIS A 31 -7.00 -0.82 9.42
N SER A 32 -6.29 -1.67 8.65
CA SER A 32 -5.88 -1.35 7.29
C SER A 32 -6.99 -1.50 6.27
N SER A 33 -7.02 -0.60 5.28
CA SER A 33 -7.97 -0.62 4.16
C SER A 33 -7.28 -0.21 2.86
N LEU A 34 -7.77 -0.75 1.75
CA LEU A 34 -7.36 -0.32 0.41
C LEU A 34 -8.57 -0.33 -0.52
N ARG A 35 -8.74 0.77 -1.26
CA ARG A 35 -9.68 0.84 -2.38
C ARG A 35 -8.94 1.31 -3.62
N VAL A 36 -9.36 0.84 -4.78
CA VAL A 36 -8.93 1.37 -6.08
C VAL A 36 -10.17 1.79 -6.84
N VAL A 37 -10.25 3.09 -7.18
CA VAL A 37 -11.32 3.63 -8.01
C VAL A 37 -10.80 3.89 -9.41
N GLU A 38 -11.60 3.50 -10.41
CA GLU A 38 -11.34 3.75 -11.83
C GLU A 38 -12.34 4.81 -12.33
N LEU A 39 -11.83 5.93 -12.83
CA LEU A 39 -12.66 7.00 -13.37
C LEU A 39 -12.51 7.09 -14.89
N ALA A 40 -13.64 7.13 -15.58
CA ALA A 40 -13.67 7.51 -17.00
C ALA A 40 -13.31 9.00 -17.18
N PRO A 41 -12.91 9.43 -18.39
CA PRO A 41 -12.72 10.85 -18.68
C PRO A 41 -13.95 11.68 -18.29
N GLY A 42 -13.74 12.76 -17.51
CA GLY A 42 -14.79 13.60 -16.94
C GLY A 42 -15.52 12.96 -15.74
N GLY A 43 -15.08 11.79 -15.30
CA GLY A 43 -15.69 11.07 -14.18
C GLY A 43 -15.33 11.65 -12.82
N SER A 44 -16.18 11.34 -11.84
CA SER A 44 -15.95 11.69 -10.44
C SER A 44 -16.48 10.61 -9.49
N HIS A 45 -15.94 10.58 -8.28
CA HIS A 45 -16.38 9.69 -7.22
C HIS A 45 -16.34 10.40 -5.88
N ALA A 46 -17.43 10.30 -5.11
CA ALA A 46 -17.54 10.85 -3.77
C ALA A 46 -17.57 9.72 -2.72
N PHE A 47 -16.87 9.94 -1.61
CA PHE A 47 -16.91 9.04 -0.46
C PHE A 47 -16.80 9.80 0.85
N THR A 48 -17.08 9.14 1.97
CA THR A 48 -16.83 9.64 3.32
C THR A 48 -15.69 8.87 3.96
N ALA A 49 -14.79 9.58 4.61
CA ALA A 49 -13.62 8.99 5.28
C ALA A 49 -14.02 8.12 6.49
N GLY A 50 -15.14 8.44 7.14
CA GLY A 50 -15.59 7.74 8.34
C GLY A 50 -14.58 7.87 9.49
N ASP A 51 -14.38 6.80 10.22
CA ASP A 51 -13.41 6.71 11.32
C ASP A 51 -11.96 6.48 10.88
N SER A 52 -11.69 6.64 9.59
CA SER A 52 -10.40 6.35 8.98
C SER A 52 -9.77 7.59 8.35
N GLU A 53 -8.46 7.66 8.35
CA GLU A 53 -7.68 8.54 7.48
C GLU A 53 -7.38 7.83 6.16
N TRP A 54 -7.18 8.61 5.10
CA TRP A 54 -6.93 8.08 3.77
C TRP A 54 -5.85 8.87 3.03
N ILE A 55 -5.14 8.21 2.13
CA ILE A 55 -4.33 8.86 1.11
C ILE A 55 -4.90 8.52 -0.26
N VAL A 56 -5.18 9.56 -1.04
CA VAL A 56 -5.50 9.44 -2.47
C VAL A 56 -4.19 9.47 -3.24
N LEU A 57 -3.82 8.34 -3.83
CA LEU A 57 -2.57 8.16 -4.60
C LEU A 57 -2.90 7.83 -6.06
N PRO A 58 -2.54 8.67 -7.03
CA PRO A 58 -2.67 8.31 -8.44
C PRO A 58 -1.82 7.09 -8.81
N LEU A 59 -2.46 6.03 -9.32
CA LEU A 59 -1.78 4.91 -9.97
C LEU A 59 -1.54 5.24 -11.45
N GLU A 60 -2.52 5.93 -12.07
CA GLU A 60 -2.50 6.38 -13.46
C GLU A 60 -3.39 7.61 -13.61
N GLY A 61 -2.96 8.61 -14.37
CA GLY A 61 -3.68 9.88 -14.56
C GLY A 61 -3.51 10.83 -13.40
N GLY A 62 -4.17 11.98 -13.48
CA GLY A 62 -4.25 13.00 -12.45
C GLY A 62 -5.70 13.31 -12.08
N CYS A 63 -5.91 13.95 -10.94
CA CYS A 63 -7.24 14.27 -10.44
C CYS A 63 -7.25 15.50 -9.55
N THR A 64 -8.43 16.07 -9.36
CA THR A 64 -8.72 17.04 -8.31
C THR A 64 -9.32 16.31 -7.11
N VAL A 65 -8.84 16.59 -5.91
CA VAL A 65 -9.37 16.05 -4.66
C VAL A 65 -9.93 17.20 -3.82
N GLN A 66 -11.25 17.27 -3.72
CA GLN A 66 -11.96 18.20 -2.84
C GLN A 66 -12.25 17.52 -1.51
N ILE A 67 -11.91 18.17 -0.42
CA ILE A 67 -12.04 17.63 0.94
C ILE A 67 -12.80 18.66 1.79
N GLU A 68 -13.88 18.21 2.39
CA GLU A 68 -14.70 18.99 3.33
C GLU A 68 -14.63 18.37 4.72
N THR A 69 -14.27 19.17 5.72
CA THR A 69 -14.29 18.79 7.13
C THR A 69 -15.07 19.80 7.95
N ALA A 70 -15.63 19.37 9.06
CA ALA A 70 -16.34 20.27 9.99
C ALA A 70 -15.42 21.29 10.68
N SER A 71 -14.12 20.99 10.82
CA SER A 71 -13.15 21.80 11.56
C SER A 71 -12.43 22.84 10.71
N THR A 72 -12.10 22.51 9.46
CA THR A 72 -11.27 23.36 8.58
C THR A 72 -12.01 23.85 7.33
N GLY A 73 -13.28 23.45 7.17
CA GLY A 73 -14.07 23.79 5.97
C GLY A 73 -13.62 22.97 4.76
N GLN A 74 -13.68 23.59 3.59
CA GLN A 74 -13.37 22.98 2.31
C GLN A 74 -11.98 23.37 1.84
N CYS A 75 -11.22 22.38 1.32
CA CYS A 75 -9.99 22.60 0.58
C CYS A 75 -9.97 21.72 -0.69
N GLU A 76 -9.08 22.07 -1.61
CA GLU A 76 -8.93 21.39 -2.88
C GLU A 76 -7.45 21.21 -3.20
N PHE A 77 -7.07 20.02 -3.68
CA PHE A 77 -5.74 19.71 -4.16
C PHE A 77 -5.81 19.19 -5.60
N GLN A 78 -4.97 19.77 -6.46
CA GLN A 78 -4.78 19.27 -7.81
C GLN A 78 -3.61 18.30 -7.80
N LEU A 79 -3.88 17.00 -8.01
CA LEU A 79 -2.87 15.98 -8.18
C LEU A 79 -2.51 15.88 -9.67
N LEU A 80 -1.23 16.11 -9.98
CA LEU A 80 -0.71 15.96 -11.34
C LEU A 80 -0.69 14.50 -11.76
N GLY A 81 -0.41 13.62 -10.79
CA GLY A 81 -0.36 12.19 -11.00
C GLY A 81 0.79 11.74 -11.89
N ARG A 82 0.56 10.66 -12.62
CA ARG A 82 1.58 10.01 -13.47
C ARG A 82 0.96 9.20 -14.59
N GLU A 83 1.77 8.87 -15.61
CA GLU A 83 1.33 8.02 -16.71
C GLU A 83 1.10 6.57 -16.27
N SER A 84 1.96 6.05 -15.40
CA SER A 84 1.83 4.73 -14.79
C SER A 84 2.63 4.65 -13.48
N VAL A 85 2.40 3.61 -12.70
CA VAL A 85 3.17 3.33 -11.47
C VAL A 85 4.66 3.08 -11.76
N PHE A 86 5.01 2.66 -12.99
CA PHE A 86 6.40 2.41 -13.40
C PHE A 86 7.12 3.67 -13.89
N ALA A 87 6.38 4.72 -14.31
CA ALA A 87 6.97 5.92 -14.88
C ALA A 87 7.68 6.79 -13.83
N ASN A 88 6.91 7.36 -12.89
CA ASN A 88 7.41 8.37 -11.96
C ASN A 88 6.82 8.21 -10.55
N VAL A 89 7.45 8.90 -9.58
CA VAL A 89 6.83 9.18 -8.29
C VAL A 89 5.60 10.06 -8.51
N SER A 90 4.52 9.81 -7.79
CA SER A 90 3.30 10.63 -7.80
C SER A 90 3.24 11.55 -6.60
N ASP A 91 2.58 12.69 -6.79
CA ASP A 91 1.99 13.45 -5.70
C ASP A 91 0.76 12.74 -5.15
N PHE A 92 0.29 13.17 -3.97
CA PHE A 92 -0.84 12.55 -3.29
C PHE A 92 -1.57 13.55 -2.38
N ALA A 93 -2.77 13.18 -1.94
CA ALA A 93 -3.54 13.97 -0.98
C ALA A 93 -3.87 13.15 0.27
N TYR A 94 -3.57 13.70 1.43
CA TYR A 94 -4.00 13.16 2.72
C TYR A 94 -5.40 13.68 3.08
N VAL A 95 -6.27 12.77 3.41
CA VAL A 95 -7.67 12.97 3.80
C VAL A 95 -7.83 12.59 5.27
N PRO A 96 -8.22 13.53 6.13
CA PRO A 96 -8.46 13.21 7.54
C PRO A 96 -9.75 12.40 7.75
N ARG A 97 -9.85 11.74 8.90
CA ARG A 97 -11.09 11.10 9.33
C ARG A 97 -12.26 12.10 9.37
N ASP A 98 -13.46 11.58 9.24
CA ASP A 98 -14.74 12.31 9.23
C ASP A 98 -14.91 13.29 8.05
N ALA A 99 -13.99 13.30 7.08
CA ALA A 99 -14.09 14.15 5.90
C ALA A 99 -15.08 13.61 4.87
N ARG A 100 -15.67 14.52 4.08
CA ARG A 100 -16.34 14.23 2.81
C ARG A 100 -15.35 14.52 1.68
N VAL A 101 -15.28 13.64 0.72
CA VAL A 101 -14.29 13.72 -0.35
C VAL A 101 -14.96 13.58 -1.70
N LEU A 102 -14.53 14.40 -2.66
CA LEU A 102 -14.86 14.24 -4.07
C LEU A 102 -13.55 14.17 -4.87
N ILE A 103 -13.36 13.07 -5.59
CA ILE A 103 -12.27 12.90 -6.55
C ILE A 103 -12.86 13.09 -7.95
N ALA A 104 -12.25 13.95 -8.76
CA ALA A 104 -12.69 14.20 -10.13
C ALA A 104 -11.50 14.20 -11.08
N SER A 105 -11.62 13.57 -12.25
CA SER A 105 -10.56 13.52 -13.25
C SER A 105 -11.09 13.88 -14.65
N GLY A 106 -10.51 14.91 -15.25
CA GLY A 106 -10.87 15.31 -16.63
C GLY A 106 -10.42 14.29 -17.67
N ALA A 107 -9.27 13.67 -17.49
CA ALA A 107 -8.71 12.67 -18.40
C ALA A 107 -9.11 11.22 -18.06
N GLY A 108 -9.67 11.00 -16.87
CA GLY A 108 -9.85 9.68 -16.28
C GLY A 108 -8.58 9.21 -15.58
N GLY A 109 -8.60 7.98 -15.10
CA GLY A 109 -7.45 7.38 -14.44
C GLY A 109 -7.82 6.38 -13.36
N ARG A 110 -6.79 5.88 -12.65
CA ARG A 110 -6.92 4.93 -11.55
C ARG A 110 -6.26 5.51 -10.30
N PHE A 111 -6.97 5.45 -9.20
CA PHE A 111 -6.57 6.09 -7.94
C PHE A 111 -6.70 5.10 -6.80
N ALA A 112 -5.58 4.84 -6.10
CA ALA A 112 -5.61 4.07 -4.87
C ALA A 112 -6.01 4.98 -3.70
N LEU A 113 -6.86 4.45 -2.84
CA LEU A 113 -7.25 5.03 -1.56
C LEU A 113 -6.68 4.11 -0.48
N ALA A 114 -5.49 4.43 0.01
CA ALA A 114 -4.87 3.73 1.12
C ALA A 114 -5.43 4.29 2.43
N GLY A 115 -5.96 3.45 3.29
CA GLY A 115 -6.68 3.90 4.48
C GLY A 115 -6.31 3.15 5.76
N ALA A 116 -6.49 3.82 6.89
CA ALA A 116 -6.36 3.21 8.21
C ALA A 116 -7.35 3.82 9.20
N LYS A 117 -7.96 3.00 10.05
CA LYS A 117 -8.70 3.50 11.21
C LYS A 117 -7.76 4.31 12.10
N CYS A 118 -8.21 5.48 12.52
CA CYS A 118 -7.40 6.43 13.27
C CYS A 118 -8.21 7.14 14.35
N GLU A 119 -7.50 7.77 15.31
CA GLU A 119 -8.10 8.50 16.41
C GLU A 119 -7.97 10.02 16.24
N ARG A 120 -6.79 10.47 15.78
CA ARG A 120 -6.48 11.90 15.63
C ARG A 120 -7.12 12.47 14.37
N ARG A 121 -7.53 13.74 14.46
CA ARG A 121 -7.97 14.54 13.32
C ARG A 121 -6.85 15.47 12.87
N LEU A 122 -6.03 14.99 11.94
CA LEU A 122 -5.00 15.80 11.32
C LEU A 122 -5.61 16.67 10.20
N PRO A 123 -4.99 17.80 9.83
CA PRO A 123 -5.47 18.60 8.69
C PRO A 123 -5.29 17.88 7.36
N ALA A 124 -6.17 18.17 6.40
CA ALA A 124 -5.95 17.74 5.01
C ALA A 124 -4.67 18.37 4.45
N ARG A 125 -3.89 17.61 3.67
CA ARG A 125 -2.58 18.05 3.15
C ARG A 125 -2.27 17.45 1.78
N TYR A 126 -1.55 18.24 1.00
CA TYR A 126 -0.95 17.80 -0.25
C TYR A 126 0.46 17.26 0.02
N GLY A 127 0.80 16.15 -0.59
CA GLY A 127 2.13 15.56 -0.60
C GLY A 127 2.75 15.70 -1.99
N PRO A 128 3.71 16.62 -2.20
CA PRO A 128 4.31 16.85 -3.51
C PRO A 128 5.27 15.73 -3.90
N ALA A 129 5.22 15.27 -5.14
CA ALA A 129 6.08 14.20 -5.65
C ALA A 129 7.60 14.43 -5.42
N PRO A 130 8.14 15.66 -5.57
CA PRO A 130 9.57 15.91 -5.31
C PRO A 130 10.00 15.75 -3.84
N GLU A 131 9.06 15.75 -2.90
CA GLU A 131 9.32 15.59 -1.47
C GLU A 131 9.22 14.12 -1.02
N VAL A 132 8.78 13.22 -1.89
CA VAL A 132 8.73 11.79 -1.58
C VAL A 132 10.14 11.21 -1.55
N PRO A 133 10.61 10.68 -0.42
CA PRO A 133 11.93 10.05 -0.35
C PRO A 133 11.94 8.77 -1.19
N VAL A 134 12.95 8.66 -2.06
CA VAL A 134 13.18 7.47 -2.88
C VAL A 134 14.48 6.81 -2.43
N GLU A 135 14.41 5.52 -2.17
CA GLU A 135 15.51 4.72 -1.67
C GLU A 135 15.76 3.53 -2.60
N GLU A 136 17.00 3.36 -3.06
CA GLU A 136 17.44 2.10 -3.67
C GLU A 136 17.87 1.16 -2.53
N ARG A 137 17.11 0.10 -2.32
CA ARG A 137 17.30 -0.83 -1.21
C ARG A 137 17.75 -2.19 -1.72
N GLY A 138 18.73 -2.78 -1.02
CA GLY A 138 19.34 -4.05 -1.39
C GLY A 138 20.35 -3.93 -2.51
N SER A 139 20.87 -5.06 -2.99
CA SER A 139 21.88 -5.12 -4.04
C SER A 139 21.73 -6.36 -4.92
N GLY A 140 22.31 -6.33 -6.13
CA GLY A 140 22.23 -7.45 -7.07
C GLY A 140 20.80 -7.85 -7.38
N THR A 141 20.49 -9.13 -7.27
CA THR A 141 19.14 -9.67 -7.50
C THR A 141 18.13 -9.33 -6.39
N CYS A 142 18.57 -8.66 -5.31
CA CYS A 142 17.68 -8.14 -4.26
C CYS A 142 17.52 -6.62 -4.32
N ALA A 143 18.05 -5.95 -5.35
CA ALA A 143 17.87 -4.52 -5.54
C ALA A 143 16.42 -4.19 -5.91
N ARG A 144 15.85 -3.19 -5.23
CA ARG A 144 14.52 -2.64 -5.48
C ARG A 144 14.48 -1.17 -5.10
N ARG A 145 13.56 -0.44 -5.71
CA ARG A 145 13.32 0.98 -5.39
C ARG A 145 12.11 1.11 -4.50
N VAL A 146 12.27 1.83 -3.38
CA VAL A 146 11.19 2.13 -2.43
C VAL A 146 10.87 3.62 -2.50
N ARG A 147 9.60 3.96 -2.68
CA ARG A 147 9.07 5.33 -2.63
C ARG A 147 8.32 5.49 -1.31
N ASN A 148 8.94 6.18 -0.37
CA ASN A 148 8.48 6.31 1.01
C ASN A 148 7.48 7.47 1.17
N PHE A 149 6.37 7.51 0.41
CA PHE A 149 5.46 8.66 0.37
C PHE A 149 4.70 8.87 1.69
N ALA A 150 4.43 7.82 2.45
CA ALA A 150 3.79 7.87 3.76
C ALA A 150 4.38 6.84 4.74
N SER A 151 5.71 6.66 4.71
CA SER A 151 6.41 5.92 5.76
C SER A 151 6.32 6.66 7.10
N ALA A 152 6.67 6.00 8.20
CA ALA A 152 6.54 6.58 9.53
C ALA A 152 7.25 7.94 9.69
N ASP A 153 8.36 8.14 8.98
CA ASP A 153 9.22 9.31 9.10
C ASP A 153 9.08 10.32 7.94
N SER A 154 8.39 9.95 6.83
CA SER A 154 8.36 10.80 5.64
C SER A 154 7.15 11.74 5.57
N PHE A 155 6.02 11.31 6.09
CA PHE A 155 4.78 12.09 6.06
C PHE A 155 3.94 11.79 7.30
N ASP A 156 3.36 12.82 7.93
CA ASP A 156 2.62 12.66 9.18
C ASP A 156 1.21 12.11 8.92
N CYS A 157 0.93 10.92 9.41
CA CYS A 157 -0.38 10.29 9.52
C CYS A 157 -0.61 9.86 10.98
N ASP A 158 -1.80 9.48 11.34
CA ASP A 158 -2.07 8.99 12.70
C ASP A 158 -1.67 7.51 12.85
N LYS A 159 -2.12 6.67 11.93
CA LYS A 159 -1.91 5.21 11.95
C LYS A 159 -1.37 4.67 10.63
N LEU A 160 -1.78 5.27 9.52
CA LEU A 160 -1.47 4.80 8.18
C LEU A 160 0.03 4.86 7.89
N ILE A 161 0.59 3.74 7.46
CA ILE A 161 1.91 3.65 6.82
C ILE A 161 1.69 3.10 5.41
N ALA A 162 2.22 3.79 4.40
CA ALA A 162 2.12 3.31 3.04
C ALA A 162 3.39 3.64 2.25
N VAL A 163 3.82 2.69 1.44
CA VAL A 163 5.00 2.82 0.56
C VAL A 163 4.75 2.12 -0.77
N GLU A 164 5.41 2.58 -1.80
CA GLU A 164 5.45 1.90 -3.09
C GLU A 164 6.81 1.23 -3.30
N VAL A 165 6.80 0.05 -3.88
CA VAL A 165 8.04 -0.67 -4.22
C VAL A 165 8.04 -1.05 -5.69
N ILE A 166 9.14 -0.79 -6.39
CA ILE A 166 9.43 -1.29 -7.73
C ILE A 166 10.53 -2.34 -7.62
N THR A 167 10.19 -3.56 -8.02
CA THR A 167 11.12 -4.68 -8.10
C THR A 167 11.46 -4.92 -9.57
N PRO A 168 12.72 -4.70 -9.99
CA PRO A 168 13.14 -4.97 -11.36
C PRO A 168 12.90 -6.43 -11.76
N GLY A 169 12.63 -6.65 -13.04
CA GLY A 169 12.38 -7.98 -13.59
C GLY A 169 13.50 -8.99 -13.28
N GLY A 170 13.13 -10.13 -12.70
CA GLY A 170 14.04 -11.17 -12.22
C GLY A 170 14.56 -10.97 -10.80
N ASN A 171 14.26 -9.83 -10.16
CA ASN A 171 14.71 -9.54 -8.80
C ASN A 171 13.73 -10.04 -7.73
N TRP A 172 14.26 -10.10 -6.52
CA TRP A 172 13.56 -10.43 -5.28
C TRP A 172 13.46 -9.21 -4.41
N SER A 173 12.28 -8.87 -3.93
CA SER A 173 12.04 -7.84 -2.92
C SER A 173 11.37 -8.41 -1.68
N SER A 174 11.13 -7.62 -0.65
CA SER A 174 10.75 -8.11 0.67
C SER A 174 11.63 -9.27 1.14
N TYR A 175 12.93 -9.20 0.80
CA TYR A 175 13.92 -10.22 1.11
C TYR A 175 15.13 -9.61 1.83
N PRO A 176 15.59 -10.21 2.95
CA PRO A 176 15.12 -11.44 3.59
C PRO A 176 13.66 -11.39 4.05
N PRO A 177 12.99 -12.56 4.20
CA PRO A 177 11.67 -12.62 4.81
C PRO A 177 11.68 -11.94 6.18
N HIS A 178 10.62 -11.20 6.47
CA HIS A 178 10.50 -10.46 7.73
C HIS A 178 9.06 -10.50 8.22
N LYS A 179 8.85 -10.08 9.48
CA LYS A 179 7.53 -9.96 10.08
C LYS A 179 7.39 -8.69 10.92
N HIS A 180 6.17 -8.32 11.18
CA HIS A 180 5.76 -7.26 12.10
C HIS A 180 4.35 -7.58 12.60
N ASP A 181 4.21 -8.72 13.28
CA ASP A 181 2.93 -9.28 13.75
C ASP A 181 2.83 -9.35 15.29
N GLU A 182 3.80 -8.77 15.99
CA GLU A 182 3.83 -8.69 17.44
C GLU A 182 4.23 -7.30 17.92
N HIS A 183 3.64 -6.85 19.02
CA HIS A 183 4.10 -5.63 19.67
C HIS A 183 5.26 -5.93 20.61
N ARG A 184 6.49 -5.67 20.13
CA ARG A 184 7.73 -5.74 20.95
C ARG A 184 8.43 -4.37 20.94
N PRO A 185 8.29 -3.57 22.01
CA PRO A 185 8.82 -2.20 22.05
C PRO A 185 10.31 -2.13 21.67
N GLY A 186 10.63 -1.30 20.68
CA GLY A 186 11.99 -1.13 20.17
C GLY A 186 12.48 -2.20 19.20
N GLU A 187 11.78 -3.33 19.06
CA GLU A 187 12.17 -4.46 18.20
C GLU A 187 11.22 -4.69 17.06
N GLU A 188 9.91 -4.73 17.30
CA GLU A 188 8.90 -5.09 16.32
C GLU A 188 7.60 -4.34 16.55
N SER A 189 6.98 -3.87 15.48
CA SER A 189 5.62 -3.29 15.47
C SER A 189 4.59 -4.35 15.13
N GLU A 190 3.37 -4.25 15.67
CA GLU A 190 2.23 -5.05 15.27
C GLU A 190 1.46 -4.30 14.20
N LEU A 191 1.53 -4.78 12.95
CA LEU A 191 0.90 -4.16 11.78
C LEU A 191 0.23 -5.21 10.90
N GLU A 192 -0.99 -4.92 10.47
CA GLU A 192 -1.66 -5.57 9.36
C GLU A 192 -1.12 -4.98 8.06
N GLU A 193 -0.98 -5.78 7.00
CA GLU A 193 -0.44 -5.29 5.74
C GLU A 193 -1.22 -5.79 4.52
N ILE A 194 -1.43 -4.90 3.55
CA ILE A 194 -1.98 -5.20 2.23
C ILE A 194 -0.87 -4.99 1.20
N TYR A 195 -0.60 -5.98 0.37
CA TYR A 195 0.13 -5.86 -0.89
C TYR A 195 -0.86 -5.73 -2.03
N TYR A 196 -0.77 -4.69 -2.85
CA TYR A 196 -1.49 -4.54 -4.11
C TYR A 196 -0.49 -4.50 -5.25
N PHE A 197 -0.68 -5.33 -6.27
CA PHE A 197 0.30 -5.57 -7.31
C PHE A 197 -0.07 -4.96 -8.66
N GLU A 198 0.95 -4.46 -9.36
CA GLU A 198 0.95 -4.18 -10.80
C GLU A 198 2.21 -4.78 -11.39
N ILE A 199 2.08 -5.41 -12.56
CA ILE A 199 3.22 -6.02 -13.26
C ILE A 199 3.35 -5.36 -14.62
N ASP A 200 4.55 -4.99 -15.02
CA ASP A 200 4.78 -4.36 -16.31
C ASP A 200 4.48 -5.34 -17.45
N GLY A 201 3.82 -4.81 -18.49
CA GLY A 201 3.42 -5.56 -19.68
C GLY A 201 2.17 -6.43 -19.49
N PRO A 202 1.57 -6.87 -20.63
CA PRO A 202 0.22 -7.45 -20.64
C PRO A 202 0.11 -8.84 -20.03
N ASN A 203 1.20 -9.60 -19.93
CA ASN A 203 1.23 -10.97 -19.42
C ASN A 203 2.22 -11.15 -18.26
N GLY A 204 2.66 -10.04 -17.66
CA GLY A 204 3.58 -10.07 -16.53
C GLY A 204 2.97 -10.79 -15.32
N LEU A 205 3.81 -11.46 -14.58
CA LEU A 205 3.46 -12.12 -13.33
C LEU A 205 4.57 -11.95 -12.28
N GLY A 206 4.21 -12.18 -11.04
CA GLY A 206 5.14 -12.24 -9.92
C GLY A 206 4.74 -13.35 -8.96
N TYR A 207 5.50 -13.49 -7.89
CA TYR A 207 5.19 -14.43 -6.82
C TYR A 207 5.30 -13.73 -5.47
N GLN A 208 4.38 -14.05 -4.58
CA GLN A 208 4.39 -13.59 -3.19
C GLN A 208 4.38 -14.78 -2.24
N ARG A 209 5.27 -14.73 -1.23
CA ARG A 209 5.30 -15.70 -0.15
C ARG A 209 4.95 -15.06 1.18
N VAL A 210 4.03 -15.70 1.91
CA VAL A 210 3.78 -15.49 3.35
C VAL A 210 3.80 -16.86 4.00
N PHE A 211 4.44 -17.02 5.15
CA PHE A 211 4.49 -18.30 5.85
C PHE A 211 4.38 -18.11 7.37
N PRO A 212 3.86 -19.14 8.08
CA PRO A 212 3.51 -18.98 9.48
C PRO A 212 4.68 -18.60 10.38
N SER A 213 4.48 -17.61 11.24
CA SER A 213 5.32 -17.31 12.40
C SER A 213 4.92 -18.12 13.64
N ARG A 214 3.71 -18.67 13.62
CA ARG A 214 3.10 -19.50 14.68
C ARG A 214 2.20 -20.56 14.07
N GLU A 215 1.82 -21.56 14.84
CA GLU A 215 0.88 -22.59 14.43
C GLU A 215 -0.46 -21.98 14.00
N GLY A 216 -0.95 -22.36 12.82
CA GLY A 216 -2.20 -21.85 12.24
C GLY A 216 -2.14 -20.42 11.68
N GLY A 217 -0.95 -19.80 11.64
CA GLY A 217 -0.73 -18.50 11.02
C GLY A 217 -0.94 -18.49 9.51
N ALA A 218 -0.77 -17.31 8.90
CA ALA A 218 -0.95 -17.11 7.47
C ALA A 218 0.04 -17.94 6.65
N ASP A 219 -0.45 -18.60 5.59
CA ASP A 219 0.37 -19.39 4.67
C ASP A 219 -0.10 -19.18 3.23
N VAL A 220 0.69 -18.45 2.44
CA VAL A 220 0.41 -18.08 1.05
C VAL A 220 1.65 -18.32 0.20
N LEU A 221 1.48 -19.02 -0.90
CA LEU A 221 2.40 -19.01 -2.03
C LEU A 221 1.55 -18.75 -3.28
N ALA A 222 1.55 -17.51 -3.74
CA ALA A 222 0.68 -17.09 -4.82
C ALA A 222 1.47 -16.61 -6.03
N GLU A 223 1.03 -16.97 -7.24
CA GLU A 223 1.29 -16.23 -8.46
C GLU A 223 0.41 -14.97 -8.41
N VAL A 224 1.00 -13.79 -8.58
CA VAL A 224 0.29 -12.50 -8.55
C VAL A 224 0.39 -11.80 -9.90
N ARG A 225 -0.66 -11.03 -10.25
CA ARG A 225 -0.81 -10.27 -11.49
C ARG A 225 -1.30 -8.86 -11.20
N SER A 226 -1.30 -8.00 -12.19
CA SER A 226 -1.82 -6.64 -12.05
C SER A 226 -3.28 -6.63 -11.59
N GLY A 227 -3.53 -5.91 -10.49
CA GLY A 227 -4.83 -5.81 -9.84
C GLY A 227 -5.07 -6.86 -8.74
N ASP A 228 -4.14 -7.78 -8.50
CA ASP A 228 -4.22 -8.71 -7.38
C ASP A 228 -3.82 -8.04 -6.07
N ALA A 229 -4.31 -8.58 -4.97
CA ALA A 229 -3.85 -8.22 -3.64
C ALA A 229 -3.52 -9.46 -2.80
N VAL A 230 -2.57 -9.32 -1.87
CA VAL A 230 -2.28 -10.32 -0.85
C VAL A 230 -2.39 -9.66 0.51
N LEU A 231 -3.14 -10.32 1.40
CA LEU A 231 -3.33 -9.90 2.79
C LEU A 231 -2.30 -10.59 3.67
N VAL A 232 -1.67 -9.82 4.55
CA VAL A 232 -0.71 -10.30 5.54
C VAL A 232 -1.22 -9.90 6.93
N PRO A 233 -2.11 -10.71 7.54
CA PRO A 233 -2.58 -10.47 8.90
C PRO A 233 -1.52 -10.80 9.94
N ASP A 234 -0.65 -11.74 9.65
CA ASP A 234 0.47 -12.20 10.46
C ASP A 234 1.47 -13.01 9.60
N GLY A 235 2.59 -13.40 10.21
CA GLY A 235 3.56 -14.30 9.60
C GLY A 235 4.73 -13.62 8.92
N TRP A 236 5.71 -14.46 8.61
CA TRP A 236 6.87 -14.07 7.80
C TRP A 236 6.44 -13.83 6.37
N HIS A 237 6.77 -12.67 5.81
CA HIS A 237 6.42 -12.35 4.43
C HIS A 237 7.64 -11.89 3.63
N GLY A 238 7.56 -12.22 2.35
CA GLY A 238 8.68 -12.19 1.41
C GLY A 238 9.24 -13.61 1.16
N PRO A 239 9.88 -13.81 0.02
CA PRO A 239 10.10 -12.81 -1.02
C PRO A 239 8.84 -12.42 -1.81
N SER A 240 8.90 -11.22 -2.40
CA SER A 240 8.11 -10.85 -3.57
C SER A 240 9.04 -10.92 -4.79
N ILE A 241 8.68 -11.71 -5.81
CA ILE A 241 9.58 -12.04 -6.92
C ILE A 241 8.97 -11.54 -8.23
N ALA A 242 9.72 -10.74 -8.99
CA ALA A 242 9.32 -10.29 -10.31
C ALA A 242 9.72 -11.30 -11.39
N GLN A 243 8.86 -11.52 -12.39
CA GLN A 243 9.19 -12.32 -13.56
C GLN A 243 10.37 -11.69 -14.33
N PRO A 244 11.34 -12.47 -14.87
CA PRO A 244 12.37 -11.93 -15.72
C PRO A 244 11.81 -11.11 -16.90
N GLY A 245 12.29 -9.87 -17.08
CA GLY A 245 11.86 -8.96 -18.13
C GLY A 245 10.58 -8.17 -17.85
N HIS A 246 9.98 -8.33 -16.68
CA HIS A 246 8.77 -7.61 -16.25
C HIS A 246 9.00 -7.01 -14.87
N ASP A 247 9.03 -5.69 -14.76
CA ASP A 247 9.10 -5.05 -13.45
C ASP A 247 7.80 -5.27 -12.67
N MET A 248 7.93 -5.43 -11.36
CA MET A 248 6.79 -5.57 -10.46
C MET A 248 6.71 -4.36 -9.54
N TYR A 249 5.56 -3.73 -9.54
CA TYR A 249 5.17 -2.74 -8.55
C TYR A 249 4.29 -3.39 -7.50
N TYR A 250 4.46 -2.98 -6.24
CA TYR A 250 3.42 -3.16 -5.24
C TYR A 250 3.28 -1.94 -4.34
N LEU A 251 2.04 -1.69 -3.94
CA LEU A 251 1.67 -0.73 -2.91
C LEU A 251 1.48 -1.50 -1.60
N ASN A 252 2.27 -1.16 -0.59
CA ASN A 252 2.05 -1.63 0.77
C ASN A 252 1.18 -0.64 1.54
N VAL A 253 0.17 -1.14 2.22
CA VAL A 253 -0.68 -0.37 3.12
C VAL A 253 -0.70 -1.07 4.47
N MET A 254 -0.23 -0.39 5.50
CA MET A 254 -0.04 -0.95 6.83
C MET A 254 -0.68 -0.06 7.89
N ALA A 255 -1.22 -0.67 8.91
CA ALA A 255 -1.64 -0.02 10.15
C ALA A 255 -1.76 -1.06 11.28
N GLY A 256 -1.80 -0.62 12.50
CA GLY A 256 -1.94 -1.51 13.64
C GLY A 256 -2.40 -0.81 14.92
N PRO A 257 -2.56 -1.57 16.03
CA PRO A 257 -3.09 -1.08 17.30
C PRO A 257 -2.13 -0.17 18.06
N GLY A 258 -0.85 -0.14 17.69
CA GLY A 258 0.19 0.59 18.39
C GLY A 258 -0.16 2.07 18.60
N ARG A 259 0.19 2.64 19.77
CA ARG A 259 0.00 4.07 20.04
C ARG A 259 0.95 4.94 19.24
N THR A 260 2.18 4.43 19.03
CA THR A 260 3.19 5.07 18.20
C THR A 260 3.12 4.52 16.80
N ARG A 261 3.07 5.40 15.81
CA ARG A 261 3.15 5.03 14.41
C ARG A 261 4.61 4.76 14.07
N GLU A 262 4.98 3.48 14.04
CA GLU A 262 6.34 3.03 13.73
C GLU A 262 6.31 1.75 12.90
N TRP A 263 7.32 1.57 12.07
CA TRP A 263 7.49 0.39 11.23
C TRP A 263 8.80 -0.30 11.58
N ARG A 264 8.73 -1.21 12.55
CA ARG A 264 9.85 -2.05 13.00
C ARG A 264 9.59 -3.47 12.57
N ILE A 265 10.60 -4.08 11.96
CA ILE A 265 10.52 -5.43 11.39
C ILE A 265 11.55 -6.35 12.05
N CYS A 266 11.20 -7.63 12.18
CA CYS A 266 12.12 -8.70 12.51
C CYS A 266 12.42 -9.52 11.28
N PHE A 267 13.70 -9.84 11.04
CA PHE A 267 14.09 -10.74 9.96
C PHE A 267 14.04 -12.19 10.38
N HIS A 268 13.69 -13.06 9.43
CA HIS A 268 13.68 -14.51 9.68
C HIS A 268 15.10 -14.99 10.00
N PRO A 269 15.33 -15.73 11.10
CA PRO A 269 16.67 -16.09 11.59
C PRO A 269 17.49 -16.91 10.57
N ASP A 270 16.83 -17.78 9.78
CA ASP A 270 17.51 -18.64 8.80
C ASP A 270 18.00 -17.89 7.55
N HIS A 271 17.65 -16.58 7.41
CA HIS A 271 17.99 -15.76 6.24
C HIS A 271 18.87 -14.56 6.60
N THR A 272 19.45 -14.54 7.79
CA THR A 272 20.25 -13.40 8.29
C THR A 272 21.57 -13.20 7.55
N ASP A 273 22.11 -14.22 6.91
CA ASP A 273 23.34 -14.15 6.11
C ASP A 273 23.20 -13.21 4.88
N THR A 274 21.95 -12.94 4.48
CA THR A 274 21.62 -12.09 3.33
C THR A 274 21.23 -10.66 3.73
N THR A 275 21.27 -10.32 5.03
CA THR A 275 20.91 -8.96 5.53
C THR A 275 21.83 -7.84 4.99
N GLY A 276 22.97 -8.16 4.38
CA GLY A 276 23.78 -7.22 3.61
C GLY A 276 23.04 -6.52 2.45
N GLY A 277 21.92 -7.09 2.02
CA GLY A 277 21.01 -6.51 1.02
C GLY A 277 20.02 -5.46 1.57
N TYR A 278 20.02 -5.19 2.89
CA TYR A 278 19.16 -4.17 3.52
C TYR A 278 19.92 -2.91 3.95
N ARG A 279 21.23 -2.83 3.68
CA ARG A 279 22.04 -1.65 3.96
C ARG A 279 22.26 -0.82 2.71
#